data_62b345e0bcf1409e12702895be7bf980
#
_entry.id   62b345e0bcf1409e12702895be7bf980
#
_cell.length_a   1.000
_cell.length_b   1.000
_cell.length_c   1.000
_cell.angle_alpha   90.00
_cell.angle_beta   90.00
_cell.angle_gamma   90.00
#
_symmetry.space_group_name_H-M   'P 1'
#
loop_
_entity.id
_entity.type
_entity.pdbx_description
1 polymer ?
#
loop_
_entity_poly.entity_id
_entity_poly.type
_entity_poly.pdbx_seq_one_letter_code
_entity_poly.pdbx_strand_id
1 'polypeptide(L)'
;MKKFATLMLALAMLISCAAIGMAEDITLDVIICQYGPKTNDWFTGTGMNGTSFVKKFEEANPGIKLNLEVVSWNDVYTVVSTRISNNNAPDILNLDSFADYANEGLLLPVKDYCPEELFNDFFPSFIAQSVIDDTVWAVPDLASARALYYNVDLLEAAGVEVPTTWAELEDVCQALVDFYGGDVYPWGIDMTTDEGQ
;
A
#
# COMPACT_ATOMS: atom_id res chain seq x y z
N MET A 1 36.14 32.88 -46.16
CA MET A 1 35.37 33.55 -45.10
C MET A 1 33.91 33.03 -45.02
N LYS A 2 33.13 32.94 -46.13
CA LYS A 2 31.72 32.49 -46.09
C LYS A 2 31.57 31.02 -45.58
N LYS A 3 32.45 30.08 -45.98
CA LYS A 3 32.41 28.69 -45.57
C LYS A 3 32.73 28.48 -44.06
N PHE A 4 33.54 29.35 -43.48
CA PHE A 4 33.89 29.29 -42.06
C PHE A 4 32.73 29.83 -41.18
N ALA A 5 32.02 30.85 -41.65
CA ALA A 5 30.84 31.37 -40.99
C ALA A 5 29.67 30.39 -40.99
N THR A 6 29.50 29.60 -42.08
CA THR A 6 28.46 28.58 -42.17
C THR A 6 28.76 27.40 -41.25
N LEU A 7 30.04 27.02 -41.12
CA LEU A 7 30.46 25.95 -40.21
C LEU A 7 30.27 26.32 -38.72
N MET A 8 30.60 27.57 -38.37
CA MET A 8 30.38 28.10 -37.02
C MET A 8 28.88 28.23 -36.69
N LEU A 9 28.04 28.60 -37.65
CA LEU A 9 26.59 28.69 -37.45
C LEU A 9 25.97 27.28 -37.29
N ALA A 10 26.43 26.29 -38.06
CA ALA A 10 26.00 24.91 -37.90
C ALA A 10 26.45 24.28 -36.56
N LEU A 11 27.65 24.62 -36.10
CA LEU A 11 28.17 24.17 -34.80
C LEU A 11 27.42 24.85 -33.65
N ALA A 12 27.05 26.12 -33.77
CA ALA A 12 26.22 26.83 -32.78
C ALA A 12 24.80 26.28 -32.73
N MET A 13 24.20 25.86 -33.86
CA MET A 13 22.89 25.21 -33.89
C MET A 13 22.95 23.79 -33.28
N LEU A 14 24.03 23.06 -33.50
CA LEU A 14 24.24 21.74 -32.84
C LEU A 14 24.42 21.85 -31.33
N ILE A 15 25.08 22.91 -30.85
CA ILE A 15 25.26 23.15 -29.42
C ILE A 15 23.95 23.66 -28.79
N SER A 16 23.11 24.41 -29.51
CA SER A 16 21.80 24.85 -29.01
C SER A 16 20.76 23.71 -28.97
N CYS A 17 20.90 22.68 -29.81
CA CYS A 17 20.08 21.48 -29.72
C CYS A 17 20.54 20.51 -28.61
N ALA A 18 21.77 20.64 -28.11
CA ALA A 18 22.29 19.88 -26.98
C ALA A 18 21.92 20.49 -25.62
N ALA A 19 21.38 21.70 -25.58
CA ALA A 19 20.72 22.26 -24.42
C ALA A 19 19.22 21.86 -24.40
N ILE A 20 18.92 20.59 -24.64
CA ILE A 20 17.71 19.98 -24.10
C ILE A 20 17.95 20.04 -22.58
N GLY A 21 17.29 21.00 -21.94
CA GLY A 21 17.36 21.15 -20.51
C GLY A 21 17.17 19.77 -19.89
N MET A 22 18.16 19.28 -19.17
CA MET A 22 17.96 18.17 -18.26
C MET A 22 16.88 18.67 -17.30
N ALA A 23 15.65 18.22 -17.52
CA ALA A 23 14.61 18.45 -16.52
C ALA A 23 15.20 17.97 -15.20
N GLU A 24 15.14 18.79 -14.18
CA GLU A 24 15.55 18.39 -12.84
C GLU A 24 14.77 17.12 -12.46
N ASP A 25 15.47 16.11 -11.94
CA ASP A 25 14.81 14.88 -11.53
C ASP A 25 13.74 15.22 -10.49
N ILE A 26 12.53 14.74 -10.71
CA ILE A 26 11.43 14.83 -9.74
C ILE A 26 11.63 13.72 -8.73
N THR A 27 11.66 14.06 -7.44
CA THR A 27 11.67 13.06 -6.38
C THR A 27 10.30 13.01 -5.71
N LEU A 28 9.70 11.82 -5.67
CA LEU A 28 8.45 11.56 -4.97
C LEU A 28 8.74 10.89 -3.63
N ASP A 29 8.21 11.46 -2.56
CA ASP A 29 8.23 10.88 -1.22
C ASP A 29 7.08 9.88 -1.08
N VAL A 30 7.41 8.62 -0.82
CA VAL A 30 6.47 7.50 -0.77
C VAL A 30 6.55 6.80 0.57
N ILE A 31 5.42 6.62 1.25
CA ILE A 31 5.31 5.78 2.44
C ILE A 31 4.51 4.53 2.10
N ILE A 32 5.10 3.37 2.40
CA ILE A 32 4.49 2.04 2.28
C ILE A 32 4.45 1.39 3.66
N CYS A 33 3.31 0.78 4.01
CA CYS A 33 3.19 0.00 5.22
C CYS A 33 3.96 -1.31 5.14
N GLN A 34 4.44 -1.79 6.28
CA GLN A 34 5.16 -3.05 6.36
C GLN A 34 4.19 -4.24 6.39
N TYR A 35 4.09 -4.98 5.29
CA TYR A 35 3.24 -6.18 5.15
C TYR A 35 3.92 -7.48 5.58
N GLY A 36 5.21 -7.42 5.92
CA GLY A 36 5.97 -8.57 6.36
C GLY A 36 7.46 -8.29 6.45
N PRO A 37 8.26 -9.25 6.94
CA PRO A 37 9.68 -9.03 7.23
C PRO A 37 10.54 -8.72 5.98
N LYS A 38 10.03 -9.02 4.78
CA LYS A 38 10.73 -8.76 3.52
C LYS A 38 10.21 -7.55 2.75
N THR A 39 9.24 -6.83 3.27
CA THR A 39 8.64 -5.67 2.58
C THR A 39 9.72 -4.66 2.18
N ASN A 40 10.57 -4.26 3.11
CA ASN A 40 11.62 -3.29 2.82
C ASN A 40 12.62 -3.81 1.76
N ASP A 41 13.04 -5.08 1.85
CA ASP A 41 13.95 -5.67 0.85
C ASP A 41 13.30 -5.71 -0.55
N TRP A 42 12.02 -6.01 -0.63
CA TRP A 42 11.30 -6.05 -1.90
C TRP A 42 11.19 -4.67 -2.56
N PHE A 43 10.87 -3.64 -1.78
CA PHE A 43 10.70 -2.28 -2.31
C PHE A 43 12.03 -1.58 -2.59
N THR A 44 13.00 -1.63 -1.68
CA THR A 44 14.23 -0.82 -1.72
C THR A 44 15.52 -1.61 -1.79
N GLY A 45 15.50 -2.89 -1.41
CA GLY A 45 16.67 -3.77 -1.33
C GLY A 45 16.96 -4.54 -2.61
N THR A 46 17.17 -5.86 -2.48
CA THR A 46 17.50 -6.75 -3.60
C THR A 46 16.27 -7.20 -4.40
N GLY A 47 15.08 -7.06 -3.83
CA GLY A 47 13.82 -7.48 -4.44
C GLY A 47 13.72 -9.00 -4.61
N MET A 48 12.64 -9.46 -5.27
CA MET A 48 12.40 -10.90 -5.45
C MET A 48 13.32 -11.54 -6.50
N ASN A 49 13.80 -10.77 -7.47
CA ASN A 49 14.62 -11.27 -8.61
C ASN A 49 15.92 -10.48 -8.75
N GLY A 50 16.50 -10.02 -7.65
CA GLY A 50 17.74 -9.24 -7.64
C GLY A 50 17.58 -7.76 -8.03
N THR A 51 16.33 -7.28 -8.15
CA THR A 51 16.03 -5.87 -8.45
C THR A 51 14.83 -5.43 -7.65
N SER A 52 14.97 -4.34 -6.88
CA SER A 52 13.90 -3.76 -6.07
C SER A 52 12.82 -3.10 -6.94
N PHE A 53 11.66 -2.86 -6.33
CA PHE A 53 10.58 -2.10 -6.97
C PHE A 53 11.03 -0.69 -7.36
N VAL A 54 11.66 0.05 -6.43
CA VAL A 54 12.17 1.41 -6.69
C VAL A 54 13.06 1.44 -7.92
N LYS A 55 14.03 0.53 -8.01
CA LYS A 55 14.94 0.48 -9.15
C LYS A 55 14.21 0.21 -10.47
N LYS A 56 13.28 -0.73 -10.49
CA LYS A 56 12.47 -1.02 -11.69
C LYS A 56 11.63 0.17 -12.11
N PHE A 57 11.03 0.86 -11.14
CA PHE A 57 10.23 2.04 -11.41
C PHE A 57 11.06 3.16 -12.01
N GLU A 58 12.22 3.47 -11.40
CA GLU A 58 13.12 4.54 -11.87
C GLU A 58 13.72 4.22 -13.25
N GLU A 59 14.04 2.96 -13.53
CA GLU A 59 14.49 2.51 -14.85
C GLU A 59 13.40 2.69 -15.92
N ALA A 60 12.14 2.44 -15.56
CA ALA A 60 10.99 2.61 -16.45
C ALA A 60 10.55 4.08 -16.62
N ASN A 61 10.89 4.94 -15.68
CA ASN A 61 10.47 6.35 -15.63
C ASN A 61 11.67 7.29 -15.47
N PRO A 62 12.50 7.47 -16.50
CA PRO A 62 13.67 8.34 -16.43
C PRO A 62 13.29 9.78 -16.03
N GLY A 63 13.99 10.35 -15.06
CA GLY A 63 13.71 11.68 -14.51
C GLY A 63 12.76 11.69 -13.31
N ILE A 64 12.28 10.49 -12.87
CA ILE A 64 11.51 10.37 -11.63
C ILE A 64 12.28 9.47 -10.66
N LYS A 65 12.46 9.93 -9.42
CA LYS A 65 13.08 9.22 -8.32
C LYS A 65 12.05 8.92 -7.23
N LEU A 66 12.20 7.80 -6.55
CA LEU A 66 11.37 7.45 -5.40
C LEU A 66 12.21 7.49 -4.11
N ASN A 67 11.84 8.38 -3.20
CA ASN A 67 12.29 8.33 -1.82
C ASN A 67 11.26 7.51 -1.02
N LEU A 68 11.40 6.18 -1.07
CA LEU A 68 10.43 5.25 -0.51
C LEU A 68 10.87 4.78 0.88
N GLU A 69 9.98 5.00 1.85
CA GLU A 69 10.12 4.57 3.23
C GLU A 69 9.09 3.47 3.55
N VAL A 70 9.55 2.38 4.16
CA VAL A 70 8.67 1.33 4.69
C VAL A 70 8.51 1.55 6.19
N VAL A 71 7.28 1.74 6.63
CA VAL A 71 6.93 2.06 8.02
C VAL A 71 6.06 0.95 8.61
N SER A 72 6.27 0.59 9.86
CA SER A 72 5.43 -0.40 10.54
C SER A 72 4.00 0.11 10.71
N TRP A 73 3.01 -0.79 10.73
CA TRP A 73 1.62 -0.45 11.02
C TRP A 73 1.43 0.21 12.39
N ASN A 74 2.29 -0.12 13.37
CA ASN A 74 2.26 0.50 14.69
C ASN A 74 2.66 1.98 14.68
N ASP A 75 3.47 2.41 13.72
CA ASP A 75 4.08 3.74 13.70
C ASP A 75 3.53 4.64 12.61
N VAL A 76 2.94 4.08 11.53
CA VAL A 76 2.62 4.83 10.31
C VAL A 76 1.73 6.04 10.56
N TYR A 77 0.72 5.93 11.40
CA TYR A 77 -0.17 7.05 11.72
C TYR A 77 0.57 8.20 12.42
N THR A 78 1.48 7.87 13.35
CA THR A 78 2.31 8.86 14.06
C THR A 78 3.30 9.53 13.10
N VAL A 79 3.94 8.75 12.24
CA VAL A 79 4.88 9.24 11.23
C VAL A 79 4.19 10.19 10.27
N VAL A 80 3.04 9.78 9.70
CA VAL A 80 2.28 10.59 8.75
C VAL A 80 1.78 11.87 9.38
N SER A 81 1.17 11.81 10.57
CA SER A 81 0.70 13.01 11.31
C SER A 81 1.83 13.98 11.59
N THR A 82 3.00 13.47 11.96
CA THR A 82 4.19 14.28 12.22
C THR A 82 4.69 14.96 10.94
N ARG A 83 4.72 14.25 9.82
CA ARG A 83 5.14 14.79 8.53
C ARG A 83 4.18 15.88 8.05
N ILE A 84 2.86 15.64 8.13
CA ILE A 84 1.82 16.63 7.79
C ILE A 84 1.98 17.90 8.65
N SER A 85 2.14 17.76 9.97
CA SER A 85 2.30 18.89 10.90
C SER A 85 3.56 19.73 10.61
N ASN A 86 4.58 19.12 10.03
CA ASN A 86 5.82 19.78 9.63
C ASN A 86 5.81 20.29 8.18
N ASN A 87 4.66 20.29 7.49
CA ASN A 87 4.54 20.62 6.08
C ASN A 87 5.47 19.77 5.17
N ASN A 88 5.64 18.51 5.50
CA ASN A 88 6.45 17.53 4.79
C ASN A 88 5.64 16.25 4.57
N ALA A 89 4.37 16.38 4.14
CA ALA A 89 3.52 15.23 3.80
C ALA A 89 4.16 14.40 2.68
N PRO A 90 3.96 13.07 2.66
CA PRO A 90 4.38 12.26 1.53
C PRO A 90 3.54 12.60 0.28
N ASP A 91 4.12 12.41 -0.91
CA ASP A 91 3.40 12.55 -2.17
C ASP A 91 2.47 11.34 -2.41
N ILE A 92 2.89 10.16 -1.97
CA ILE A 92 2.13 8.92 -2.07
C ILE A 92 2.14 8.21 -0.71
N LEU A 93 0.95 7.84 -0.25
CA LEU A 93 0.75 7.16 1.03
C LEU A 93 -0.03 5.87 0.82
N ASN A 94 0.54 4.74 1.25
CA ASN A 94 -0.18 3.49 1.39
C ASN A 94 -0.68 3.36 2.83
N LEU A 95 -2.00 3.30 3.00
CA LEU A 95 -2.65 3.26 4.30
C LEU A 95 -4.06 2.66 4.15
N ASP A 96 -4.59 2.06 5.21
CA ASP A 96 -5.93 1.47 5.23
C ASP A 96 -7.04 2.48 5.56
N SER A 97 -6.73 3.53 6.34
CA SER A 97 -7.69 4.56 6.72
C SER A 97 -7.30 5.92 6.13
N PHE A 98 -8.14 6.46 5.27
CA PHE A 98 -7.89 7.71 4.53
C PHE A 98 -9.00 8.76 4.69
N ALA A 99 -10.13 8.40 5.33
CA ALA A 99 -11.32 9.25 5.38
C ALA A 99 -11.06 10.61 6.04
N ASP A 100 -10.30 10.63 7.13
CA ASP A 100 -9.98 11.88 7.84
C ASP A 100 -9.13 12.80 6.96
N TYR A 101 -8.13 12.25 6.26
CA TYR A 101 -7.29 13.03 5.34
C TYR A 101 -8.10 13.59 4.15
N ALA A 102 -9.07 12.82 3.63
CA ALA A 102 -9.96 13.29 2.58
C ALA A 102 -10.85 14.44 3.07
N ASN A 103 -11.47 14.29 4.26
CA ASN A 103 -12.32 15.30 4.87
C ASN A 103 -11.59 16.60 5.23
N GLU A 104 -10.30 16.50 5.58
CA GLU A 104 -9.43 17.63 5.87
C GLU A 104 -8.83 18.28 4.61
N GLY A 105 -9.12 17.74 3.42
CA GLY A 105 -8.60 18.25 2.15
C GLY A 105 -7.10 18.02 1.94
N LEU A 106 -6.56 16.98 2.56
CA LEU A 106 -5.15 16.60 2.49
C LEU A 106 -4.85 15.58 1.36
N LEU A 107 -5.90 15.06 0.71
CA LEU A 107 -5.78 14.15 -0.41
C LEU A 107 -6.27 14.78 -1.71
N LEU A 108 -5.73 14.30 -2.82
CA LEU A 108 -6.24 14.58 -4.15
C LEU A 108 -7.22 13.47 -4.58
N PRO A 109 -8.34 13.80 -5.24
CA PRO A 109 -9.23 12.81 -5.81
C PRO A 109 -8.51 12.00 -6.89
N VAL A 110 -8.23 10.72 -6.64
CA VAL A 110 -7.41 9.92 -7.57
C VAL A 110 -8.07 9.71 -8.93
N LYS A 111 -9.40 9.78 -9.00
CA LYS A 111 -10.15 9.65 -10.25
C LYS A 111 -9.77 10.72 -11.28
N ASP A 112 -9.34 11.90 -10.84
CA ASP A 112 -8.96 12.99 -11.74
C ASP A 112 -7.58 12.80 -12.38
N TYR A 113 -6.77 11.88 -11.81
CA TYR A 113 -5.37 11.67 -12.19
C TYR A 113 -5.11 10.25 -12.73
N CYS A 114 -6.00 9.32 -12.50
CA CYS A 114 -5.87 7.93 -12.95
C CYS A 114 -6.82 7.64 -14.12
N PRO A 115 -6.42 6.80 -15.08
CA PRO A 115 -7.28 6.42 -16.19
C PRO A 115 -8.49 5.61 -15.69
N GLU A 116 -9.65 5.80 -16.33
CA GLU A 116 -10.90 5.13 -15.94
C GLU A 116 -10.79 3.59 -16.02
N GLU A 117 -9.99 3.08 -16.95
CA GLU A 117 -9.74 1.66 -17.12
C GLU A 117 -9.13 1.02 -15.87
N LEU A 118 -8.31 1.77 -15.12
CA LEU A 118 -7.74 1.29 -13.85
C LEU A 118 -8.84 0.91 -12.86
N PHE A 119 -9.85 1.77 -12.71
CA PHE A 119 -10.95 1.54 -11.75
C PHE A 119 -11.90 0.43 -12.21
N ASN A 120 -12.05 0.24 -13.52
CA ASN A 120 -12.89 -0.81 -14.09
C ASN A 120 -12.27 -2.22 -13.97
N ASP A 121 -10.97 -2.32 -13.70
CA ASP A 121 -10.26 -3.59 -13.51
C ASP A 121 -10.42 -4.16 -12.09
N PHE A 122 -10.83 -3.33 -11.12
CA PHE A 122 -11.09 -3.78 -9.76
C PHE A 122 -12.50 -4.35 -9.56
N PHE A 123 -12.64 -5.25 -8.59
CA PHE A 123 -13.99 -5.63 -8.13
C PHE A 123 -14.74 -4.40 -7.62
N PRO A 124 -16.01 -4.20 -8.02
CA PRO A 124 -16.80 -3.03 -7.61
C PRO A 124 -16.87 -2.82 -6.09
N SER A 125 -16.88 -3.90 -5.31
CA SER A 125 -16.88 -3.84 -3.84
C SER A 125 -15.61 -3.25 -3.25
N PHE A 126 -14.46 -3.38 -3.92
CA PHE A 126 -13.21 -2.77 -3.46
C PHE A 126 -13.16 -1.28 -3.77
N ILE A 127 -13.55 -0.89 -4.98
CA ILE A 127 -13.64 0.53 -5.33
C ILE A 127 -14.66 1.26 -4.46
N ALA A 128 -15.79 0.63 -4.13
CA ALA A 128 -16.81 1.23 -3.28
C ALA A 128 -16.28 1.65 -1.89
N GLN A 129 -15.25 0.95 -1.36
CA GLN A 129 -14.61 1.32 -0.10
C GLN A 129 -13.68 2.53 -0.21
N SER A 130 -13.30 2.91 -1.42
CA SER A 130 -12.45 4.08 -1.70
C SER A 130 -13.25 5.35 -1.98
N VAL A 131 -14.60 5.29 -1.87
CA VAL A 131 -15.51 6.38 -2.20
C VAL A 131 -16.03 7.06 -0.96
N ILE A 132 -15.90 8.38 -0.90
CA ILE A 132 -16.56 9.26 0.10
C ILE A 132 -17.22 10.39 -0.69
N ASP A 133 -18.51 10.63 -0.45
CA ASP A 133 -19.31 11.67 -1.11
C ASP A 133 -19.16 11.64 -2.64
N ASP A 134 -19.38 10.46 -3.24
CA ASP A 134 -19.27 10.18 -4.69
C ASP A 134 -17.88 10.44 -5.30
N THR A 135 -16.86 10.66 -4.48
CA THR A 135 -15.49 10.91 -4.91
C THR A 135 -14.58 9.72 -4.56
N VAL A 136 -13.79 9.26 -5.53
CA VAL A 136 -12.79 8.20 -5.33
C VAL A 136 -11.49 8.83 -4.82
N TRP A 137 -11.11 8.51 -3.58
CA TRP A 137 -9.97 9.10 -2.89
C TRP A 137 -8.73 8.21 -2.84
N ALA A 138 -8.89 6.90 -3.07
CA ALA A 138 -7.80 5.95 -3.01
C ALA A 138 -7.91 4.90 -4.12
N VAL A 139 -6.78 4.30 -4.46
CA VAL A 139 -6.70 3.11 -5.31
C VAL A 139 -6.48 1.91 -4.40
N PRO A 140 -7.33 0.86 -4.45
CA PRO A 140 -7.08 -0.37 -3.69
C PRO A 140 -5.75 -0.99 -4.10
N ASP A 141 -4.94 -1.36 -3.11
CA ASP A 141 -3.64 -1.99 -3.34
C ASP A 141 -3.66 -3.47 -2.95
N LEU A 142 -3.99 -3.74 -1.68
CA LEU A 142 -4.08 -5.08 -1.14
C LEU A 142 -5.46 -5.34 -0.56
N ALA A 143 -5.92 -6.56 -0.73
CA ALA A 143 -7.16 -7.03 -0.13
C ALA A 143 -6.89 -8.24 0.74
N SER A 144 -7.55 -8.29 1.91
CA SER A 144 -7.56 -9.46 2.76
C SER A 144 -8.98 -9.85 3.14
N ALA A 145 -9.18 -11.11 3.43
CA ALA A 145 -10.43 -11.62 3.98
C ALA A 145 -10.16 -12.22 5.34
N ARG A 146 -10.94 -11.81 6.34
CA ARG A 146 -10.90 -12.41 7.65
C ARG A 146 -11.94 -13.52 7.72
N ALA A 147 -11.53 -14.66 8.28
CA ALA A 147 -12.38 -15.82 8.41
C ALA A 147 -12.08 -16.54 9.72
N LEU A 148 -13.07 -17.25 10.24
CA LEU A 148 -12.85 -18.19 11.31
C LEU A 148 -12.22 -19.47 10.73
N TYR A 149 -10.94 -19.70 11.05
CA TYR A 149 -10.27 -20.96 10.76
C TYR A 149 -10.52 -21.93 11.90
N TYR A 150 -10.92 -23.14 11.59
CA TYR A 150 -11.19 -24.17 12.60
C TYR A 150 -10.50 -25.49 12.26
N ASN A 151 -10.17 -26.23 13.30
CA ASN A 151 -9.61 -27.57 13.15
C ASN A 151 -10.77 -28.58 13.13
N VAL A 152 -10.98 -29.20 11.97
CA VAL A 152 -12.07 -30.13 11.73
C VAL A 152 -12.00 -31.32 12.70
N ASP A 153 -10.80 -31.91 12.88
CA ASP A 153 -10.62 -33.08 13.71
C ASP A 153 -10.95 -32.84 15.21
N LEU A 154 -10.62 -31.64 15.69
CA LEU A 154 -10.93 -31.25 17.08
C LEU A 154 -12.43 -31.06 17.31
N LEU A 155 -13.13 -30.44 16.34
CA LEU A 155 -14.59 -30.26 16.43
C LEU A 155 -15.31 -31.61 16.34
N GLU A 156 -14.94 -32.46 15.39
CA GLU A 156 -15.53 -33.79 15.20
C GLU A 156 -15.32 -34.68 16.43
N ALA A 157 -14.11 -34.68 17.01
CA ALA A 157 -13.82 -35.46 18.22
C ALA A 157 -14.65 -35.02 19.44
N ALA A 158 -14.90 -33.70 19.56
CA ALA A 158 -15.75 -33.14 20.61
C ALA A 158 -17.25 -33.26 20.28
N GLY A 159 -17.62 -33.67 19.06
CA GLY A 159 -19.00 -33.84 18.63
C GLY A 159 -19.77 -32.53 18.48
N VAL A 160 -19.06 -31.43 18.12
CA VAL A 160 -19.64 -30.11 17.92
C VAL A 160 -19.57 -29.69 16.46
N GLU A 161 -20.57 -28.93 16.02
CA GLU A 161 -20.67 -28.37 14.69
C GLU A 161 -19.89 -27.03 14.58
N VAL A 162 -19.58 -26.61 13.35
CA VAL A 162 -18.95 -25.32 13.09
C VAL A 162 -19.92 -24.19 13.45
N PRO A 163 -19.53 -23.24 14.34
CA PRO A 163 -20.42 -22.18 14.75
C PRO A 163 -20.70 -21.20 13.60
N THR A 164 -21.93 -20.72 13.51
CA THR A 164 -22.38 -19.72 12.51
C THR A 164 -22.76 -18.39 13.15
N THR A 165 -22.87 -18.36 14.47
CA THR A 165 -23.17 -17.18 15.28
C THR A 165 -22.19 -17.01 16.43
N TRP A 166 -22.11 -15.81 17.00
CA TRP A 166 -21.28 -15.56 18.17
C TRP A 166 -21.70 -16.38 19.40
N ALA A 167 -23.00 -16.59 19.59
CA ALA A 167 -23.51 -17.42 20.69
C ALA A 167 -23.09 -18.89 20.52
N GLU A 168 -23.23 -19.43 19.31
CA GLU A 168 -22.75 -20.79 19.00
C GLU A 168 -21.24 -20.91 19.18
N LEU A 169 -20.46 -19.87 18.86
CA LEU A 169 -19.02 -19.87 19.08
C LEU A 169 -18.69 -19.99 20.58
N GLU A 170 -19.41 -19.27 21.45
CA GLU A 170 -19.25 -19.40 22.91
C GLU A 170 -19.56 -20.83 23.37
N ASP A 171 -20.67 -21.40 22.92
CA ASP A 171 -21.07 -22.77 23.26
C ASP A 171 -20.05 -23.81 22.79
N VAL A 172 -19.56 -23.68 21.56
CA VAL A 172 -18.50 -24.54 20.98
C VAL A 172 -17.20 -24.39 21.76
N CYS A 173 -16.80 -23.19 22.11
CA CYS A 173 -15.60 -22.96 22.92
C CYS A 173 -15.70 -23.64 24.28
N GLN A 174 -16.86 -23.54 24.96
CA GLN A 174 -17.08 -24.20 26.25
C GLN A 174 -17.04 -25.70 26.11
N ALA A 175 -17.70 -26.26 25.08
CA ALA A 175 -17.70 -27.71 24.83
C ALA A 175 -16.29 -28.26 24.55
N LEU A 176 -15.47 -27.52 23.82
CA LEU A 176 -14.06 -27.87 23.58
C LEU A 176 -13.23 -27.85 24.86
N VAL A 177 -13.42 -26.86 25.74
CA VAL A 177 -12.76 -26.82 27.06
C VAL A 177 -13.17 -28.00 27.92
N ASP A 178 -14.48 -28.29 27.95
CA ASP A 178 -15.01 -29.41 28.76
C ASP A 178 -14.51 -30.81 28.26
N PHE A 179 -14.43 -30.97 26.93
CA PHE A 179 -13.98 -32.20 26.30
C PHE A 179 -12.46 -32.43 26.45
N TYR A 180 -11.66 -31.38 26.22
CA TYR A 180 -10.19 -31.49 26.24
C TYR A 180 -9.56 -31.14 27.59
N GLY A 181 -10.34 -30.77 28.62
CA GLY A 181 -9.85 -30.49 29.97
C GLY A 181 -8.86 -29.35 30.07
N GLY A 182 -8.88 -28.42 29.11
CA GLY A 182 -7.98 -27.27 29.04
C GLY A 182 -6.66 -27.52 28.29
N ASP A 183 -6.46 -28.71 27.71
CA ASP A 183 -5.27 -29.01 26.88
C ASP A 183 -5.32 -28.32 25.48
N VAL A 184 -6.49 -27.81 25.11
CA VAL A 184 -6.72 -27.08 23.85
C VAL A 184 -7.24 -25.68 24.16
N TYR A 185 -6.64 -24.66 23.53
CA TYR A 185 -7.22 -23.33 23.50
C TYR A 185 -8.36 -23.29 22.47
N PRO A 186 -9.61 -23.08 22.91
CA PRO A 186 -10.77 -23.23 22.03
C PRO A 186 -10.85 -22.13 20.97
N TRP A 187 -10.29 -20.95 21.25
CA TRP A 187 -10.26 -19.84 20.33
C TRP A 187 -9.03 -18.96 20.58
N GLY A 188 -8.36 -18.59 19.48
CA GLY A 188 -7.27 -17.62 19.48
C GLY A 188 -7.64 -16.44 18.60
N ILE A 189 -7.46 -15.24 19.10
CA ILE A 189 -7.61 -14.00 18.36
C ILE A 189 -6.38 -13.13 18.60
N ASP A 190 -5.84 -12.57 17.54
CA ASP A 190 -4.82 -11.53 17.65
C ASP A 190 -5.49 -10.18 17.93
N MET A 191 -5.02 -9.50 18.97
CA MET A 191 -5.53 -8.21 19.44
C MET A 191 -4.46 -7.12 19.37
N THR A 192 -3.43 -7.32 18.57
CA THR A 192 -2.41 -6.29 18.33
C THR A 192 -2.92 -5.24 17.34
N THR A 193 -2.28 -4.07 17.31
CA THR A 193 -2.61 -3.01 16.34
C THR A 193 -2.31 -3.41 14.90
N ASP A 194 -1.37 -4.34 14.69
CA ASP A 194 -1.04 -4.85 13.35
C ASP A 194 -2.13 -5.76 12.78
N GLU A 195 -2.87 -6.47 13.63
CA GLU A 195 -3.86 -7.49 13.24
C GLU A 195 -5.29 -7.15 13.70
N GLY A 196 -5.43 -6.16 14.57
CA GLY A 196 -6.71 -5.80 15.21
C GLY A 196 -7.67 -4.98 14.35
N GLN A 197 -7.35 -4.75 13.08
CA GLN A 197 -8.16 -3.90 12.20
C GLN A 197 -9.08 -4.71 11.31
#